data_b058836145ddc80662393ec05f6b8dc6
#
_entry.id   b058836145ddc80662393ec05f6b8dc6
#
_cell.length_a   1.000
_cell.length_b   1.000
_cell.length_c   1.000
_cell.angle_alpha   90.00
_cell.angle_beta   90.00
_cell.angle_gamma   90.00
#
_symmetry.space_group_name_H-M   'P 1'
#
loop_
_entity.id
_entity.type
_entity.pdbx_description
1 polymer ?
#
loop_
_entity_poly.entity_id
_entity_poly.type
_entity_poly.pdbx_seq_one_letter_code
_entity_poly.pdbx_strand_id
1 'polypeptide(L)'
;MLMHMTAEIVPFPGRGKQADQIVSFDRRELNVILSKYGQLVAAGEWRDYALNMAVGVAVFAVFRRTGETPAYRIEKRPKNANRQGQYTIVGSDGRIVKRGHDLRLALRIFDRKLLKLTEGE
;
A
#
# COMPACT_ATOMS: atom_id res chain seq x y z
N MET A 1 21.26 -5.53 2.45
CA MET A 1 21.18 -5.12 2.67
C MET A 1 21.10 -4.66 3.07
N LEU A 2 20.91 -4.63 3.33
CA LEU A 2 20.86 -4.06 3.75
C LEU A 2 21.00 -3.61 4.46
N MET A 3 20.93 -3.71 4.68
CA MET A 3 21.10 -3.16 5.33
C MET A 3 21.55 -2.36 5.75
N HIS A 4 21.86 -2.20 5.91
CA HIS A 4 22.33 -1.38 6.34
C HIS A 4 22.11 -0.47 6.26
N MET A 5 22.16 -0.63 5.93
CA MET A 5 21.76 0.57 5.87
C MET A 5 20.85 1.03 6.82
N THR A 6 20.41 0.36 7.43
CA THR A 6 19.42 0.71 8.34
C THR A 6 19.87 1.59 9.45
N ALA A 7 21.03 1.42 9.89
CA ALA A 7 21.48 2.16 11.05
C ALA A 7 21.54 3.65 10.80
N GLU A 8 21.88 3.99 9.61
CA GLU A 8 22.06 5.37 9.35
C GLU A 8 20.77 6.09 9.22
N ILE A 9 19.71 5.39 9.22
CA ILE A 9 18.42 6.00 9.10
C ILE A 9 17.84 6.31 10.44
N VAL A 10 18.51 5.94 11.49
CA VAL A 10 18.00 6.15 12.82
C VAL A 10 17.82 7.63 13.10
N PRO A 11 16.63 8.07 13.48
CA PRO A 11 16.41 9.48 13.76
C PRO A 11 17.10 9.88 15.05
N PHE A 12 17.34 11.17 15.19
CA PHE A 12 17.92 11.67 16.38
C PHE A 12 16.95 11.55 17.54
N PRO A 13 17.39 11.08 18.68
CA PRO A 13 16.52 10.94 19.82
C PRO A 13 15.86 12.27 20.16
N GLY A 14 14.57 12.19 20.41
CA GLY A 14 13.83 13.37 20.82
C GLY A 14 13.50 14.33 19.72
N ARG A 15 13.95 14.03 18.52
CA ARG A 15 13.71 14.92 17.42
C ARG A 15 12.82 14.34 16.37
N GLY A 16 12.55 13.08 16.44
CA GLY A 16 11.81 12.42 15.39
C GLY A 16 10.37 12.83 15.37
N LYS A 17 9.98 13.52 14.34
CA LYS A 17 8.59 13.74 14.07
C LYS A 17 8.14 12.58 13.21
N GLN A 18 6.88 12.22 13.33
CA GLN A 18 6.39 11.10 12.57
C GLN A 18 6.68 11.24 11.08
N ALA A 19 6.57 12.48 10.58
CA ALA A 19 6.79 12.73 9.18
C ALA A 19 8.22 12.48 8.74
N ASP A 20 9.17 12.49 9.70
CA ASP A 20 10.58 12.33 9.38
C ASP A 20 11.08 10.91 9.57
N GLN A 21 10.19 9.99 9.92
CA GLN A 21 10.58 8.62 10.22
C GLN A 21 10.23 7.71 9.08
N ILE A 22 10.93 6.58 9.02
CA ILE A 22 10.58 5.54 8.07
C ILE A 22 9.22 4.98 8.46
N VAL A 23 8.34 4.92 7.48
CA VAL A 23 7.01 4.37 7.67
C VAL A 23 6.99 2.95 7.15
N SER A 24 6.36 2.06 7.90
CA SER A 24 6.20 0.68 7.45
C SER A 24 4.78 0.24 7.70
N PHE A 25 4.36 -0.78 6.94
CA PHE A 25 3.12 -1.46 7.26
C PHE A 25 3.40 -2.43 8.39
N ASP A 26 2.53 -2.45 9.40
CA ASP A 26 2.68 -3.43 10.45
C ASP A 26 2.14 -4.78 9.97
N ARG A 27 2.29 -5.80 10.81
CA ARG A 27 1.89 -7.15 10.43
C ARG A 27 0.40 -7.23 10.07
N ARG A 28 -0.42 -6.55 10.83
CA ARG A 28 -1.86 -6.58 10.59
C ARG A 28 -2.20 -5.95 9.26
N GLU A 29 -1.59 -4.81 8.97
CA GLU A 29 -1.80 -4.13 7.70
C GLU A 29 -1.33 -5.00 6.55
N LEU A 30 -0.15 -5.59 6.66
CA LEU A 30 0.35 -6.45 5.60
C LEU A 30 -0.53 -7.67 5.39
N ASN A 31 -1.04 -8.25 6.47
CA ASN A 31 -1.94 -9.39 6.33
C ASN A 31 -3.20 -9.03 5.56
N VAL A 32 -3.76 -7.86 5.85
CA VAL A 32 -4.95 -7.38 5.15
C VAL A 32 -4.65 -7.17 3.67
N ILE A 33 -3.53 -6.51 3.39
CA ILE A 33 -3.16 -6.22 2.00
C ILE A 33 -2.85 -7.51 1.24
N LEU A 34 -2.06 -8.40 1.83
CA LEU A 34 -1.66 -9.63 1.16
C LEU A 34 -2.83 -10.56 0.93
N SER A 35 -3.81 -10.54 1.83
CA SER A 35 -5.01 -11.33 1.63
C SER A 35 -5.76 -10.86 0.39
N LYS A 36 -5.91 -9.56 0.24
CA LYS A 36 -6.57 -9.01 -0.94
C LYS A 36 -5.74 -9.25 -2.20
N TYR A 37 -4.43 -9.09 -2.09
CA TYR A 37 -3.52 -9.35 -3.18
C TYR A 37 -3.67 -10.80 -3.68
N GLY A 38 -3.70 -11.75 -2.75
CA GLY A 38 -3.84 -13.15 -3.12
C GLY A 38 -5.13 -13.44 -3.87
N GLN A 39 -6.22 -12.79 -3.45
CA GLN A 39 -7.50 -12.96 -4.13
C GLN A 39 -7.42 -12.47 -5.58
N LEU A 40 -6.75 -11.35 -5.80
CA LEU A 40 -6.66 -10.79 -7.13
C LEU A 40 -5.64 -11.49 -8.01
N VAL A 41 -4.62 -12.08 -7.41
CA VAL A 41 -3.70 -12.95 -8.13
C VAL A 41 -4.45 -14.20 -8.60
N ALA A 42 -5.23 -14.80 -7.70
CA ALA A 42 -6.00 -16.00 -8.04
C ALA A 42 -7.01 -15.70 -9.15
N ALA A 43 -7.51 -14.48 -9.20
CA ALA A 43 -8.45 -14.07 -10.24
C ALA A 43 -7.75 -13.68 -11.54
N GLY A 44 -6.43 -13.70 -11.58
CA GLY A 44 -5.69 -13.35 -12.78
C GLY A 44 -5.50 -11.87 -13.02
N GLU A 45 -5.87 -11.03 -12.04
CA GLU A 45 -5.80 -9.58 -12.21
C GLU A 45 -4.43 -9.02 -11.88
N TRP A 46 -3.79 -9.55 -10.86
CA TRP A 46 -2.49 -9.06 -10.43
C TRP A 46 -1.48 -10.18 -10.52
N ARG A 47 -0.23 -9.82 -10.78
CA ARG A 47 0.81 -10.81 -10.96
C ARG A 47 1.99 -10.60 -10.03
N ASP A 48 2.26 -9.36 -9.65
CA ASP A 48 3.47 -9.06 -8.92
C ASP A 48 3.21 -7.88 -7.99
N TYR A 49 4.08 -7.72 -7.00
CA TYR A 49 4.00 -6.57 -6.12
C TYR A 49 5.41 -6.12 -5.73
N ALA A 50 5.49 -4.88 -5.28
CA ALA A 50 6.72 -4.32 -4.72
C ALA A 50 6.37 -3.56 -3.46
N LEU A 51 7.21 -3.69 -2.46
CA LEU A 51 6.99 -3.06 -1.17
C LEU A 51 8.12 -2.07 -0.92
N ASN A 52 7.76 -0.84 -0.61
CA ASN A 52 8.73 0.20 -0.33
C ASN A 52 8.35 0.90 0.96
N MET A 53 9.27 0.91 1.91
CA MET A 53 9.08 1.58 3.19
C MET A 53 10.08 2.71 3.27
N ALA A 54 9.57 3.92 3.28
CA ALA A 54 10.41 5.10 3.13
C ALA A 54 10.03 6.17 4.14
N VAL A 55 10.77 7.26 4.10
CA VAL A 55 10.49 8.38 4.98
C VAL A 55 9.11 8.94 4.64
N GLY A 56 8.24 8.93 5.60
CA GLY A 56 6.91 9.53 5.47
C GLY A 56 5.87 8.67 4.80
N VAL A 57 6.26 7.60 4.10
CA VAL A 57 5.28 6.82 3.37
C VAL A 57 5.72 5.38 3.19
N ALA A 58 4.79 4.45 3.34
CA ALA A 58 4.98 3.06 2.96
C ALA A 58 4.08 2.80 1.75
N VAL A 59 4.59 2.08 0.77
CA VAL A 59 3.88 1.84 -0.47
C VAL A 59 3.89 0.35 -0.80
N PHE A 60 2.71 -0.18 -1.10
CA PHE A 60 2.56 -1.53 -1.63
C PHE A 60 2.02 -1.36 -3.04
N ALA A 61 2.87 -1.60 -4.03
CA ALA A 61 2.50 -1.43 -5.43
C ALA A 61 2.14 -2.78 -6.01
N VAL A 62 1.08 -2.84 -6.80
CA VAL A 62 0.65 -4.08 -7.44
C VAL A 62 0.70 -3.92 -8.94
N PHE A 63 1.07 -5.00 -9.62
CA PHE A 63 1.31 -4.98 -11.06
C PHE A 63 0.50 -6.05 -11.75
N ARG A 64 -0.05 -5.71 -12.88
CA ARG A 64 -0.69 -6.72 -13.75
C ARG A 64 0.35 -7.52 -14.50
N ARG A 65 1.46 -6.88 -14.83
CA ARG A 65 2.56 -7.54 -15.53
C ARG A 65 3.85 -7.02 -14.96
N THR A 66 4.82 -7.91 -14.91
CA THR A 66 6.15 -7.55 -14.43
C THR A 66 6.76 -6.51 -15.35
N GLY A 67 7.33 -5.48 -14.75
CA GLY A 67 8.03 -4.45 -15.52
C GLY A 67 7.18 -3.30 -16.01
N GLU A 68 5.89 -3.34 -15.74
CA GLU A 68 5.01 -2.24 -16.14
C GLU A 68 4.84 -1.25 -15.00
N THR A 69 4.14 -0.16 -15.32
CA THR A 69 3.69 0.78 -14.31
C THR A 69 2.73 0.06 -13.36
N PRO A 70 2.80 0.33 -12.07
CA PRO A 70 1.86 -0.31 -11.15
C PRO A 70 0.41 -0.03 -11.52
N ALA A 71 -0.42 -1.05 -11.41
CA ALA A 71 -1.86 -0.89 -11.61
C ALA A 71 -2.43 -0.04 -10.49
N TYR A 72 -1.96 -0.26 -9.26
CA TYR A 72 -2.37 0.50 -8.09
C TYR A 72 -1.22 0.59 -7.12
N ARG A 73 -1.26 1.63 -6.29
CA ARG A 73 -0.37 1.75 -5.14
C ARG A 73 -1.22 1.94 -3.90
N ILE A 74 -0.95 1.15 -2.88
CA ILE A 74 -1.59 1.29 -1.58
C ILE A 74 -0.58 2.01 -0.70
N GLU A 75 -0.91 3.22 -0.27
CA GLU A 75 0.03 4.08 0.44
C GLU A 75 -0.44 4.33 1.86
N LYS A 76 0.51 4.32 2.79
CA LYS A 76 0.26 4.66 4.18
C LYS A 76 1.07 5.90 4.51
N ARG A 77 0.36 6.97 4.91
CA ARG A 77 0.99 8.23 5.31
C ARG A 77 0.44 8.63 6.67
N PRO A 78 1.13 8.28 7.74
CA PRO A 78 0.60 8.51 9.09
C PRO A 78 0.30 9.96 9.40
N LYS A 79 1.01 10.89 8.79
CA LYS A 79 0.76 12.30 9.07
C LYS A 79 -0.61 12.77 8.61
N ASN A 80 -1.28 11.98 7.77
CA ASN A 80 -2.62 12.31 7.32
C ASN A 80 -3.70 11.68 8.19
N ALA A 81 -3.31 10.99 9.26
CA ALA A 81 -4.26 10.21 10.06
C ALA A 81 -5.40 11.07 10.62
N ASN A 82 -5.12 12.31 10.97
CA ASN A 82 -6.10 13.19 11.58
C ASN A 82 -6.85 14.06 10.58
N ARG A 83 -6.64 13.83 9.31
CA ARG A 83 -7.27 14.63 8.27
C ARG A 83 -8.12 13.77 7.37
N GLN A 84 -7.46 13.22 6.37
CA GLN A 84 -8.14 12.50 5.30
C GLN A 84 -8.02 11.00 5.46
N GLY A 85 -7.27 10.58 6.47
CA GLY A 85 -6.97 9.18 6.67
C GLY A 85 -5.59 8.87 6.14
N GLN A 86 -4.93 7.90 6.79
CA GLN A 86 -3.55 7.62 6.45
C GLN A 86 -3.39 6.68 5.25
N TYR A 87 -4.48 6.06 4.80
CA TYR A 87 -4.40 5.11 3.69
C TYR A 87 -4.97 5.70 2.42
N THR A 88 -4.24 5.54 1.32
CA THR A 88 -4.65 6.06 0.01
C THR A 88 -4.39 4.98 -1.02
N ILE A 89 -5.33 4.78 -1.93
CA ILE A 89 -5.13 3.87 -3.05
C ILE A 89 -5.07 4.74 -4.30
N VAL A 90 -3.98 4.62 -5.03
CA VAL A 90 -3.70 5.44 -6.20
C VAL A 90 -3.71 4.55 -7.43
N GLY A 91 -4.39 4.97 -8.48
CA GLY A 91 -4.45 4.22 -9.71
C GLY A 91 -3.23 4.44 -10.60
N SER A 92 -3.19 3.73 -11.72
CA SER A 92 -2.04 3.77 -12.62
C SER A 92 -1.82 5.16 -13.22
N ASP A 93 -2.87 5.95 -13.31
CA ASP A 93 -2.78 7.31 -13.85
C ASP A 93 -2.40 8.34 -12.78
N GLY A 94 -2.13 7.90 -11.56
CA GLY A 94 -1.77 8.78 -10.47
C GLY A 94 -2.93 9.38 -9.73
N ARG A 95 -4.16 9.06 -10.13
CA ARG A 95 -5.33 9.59 -9.44
C ARG A 95 -5.64 8.77 -8.19
N ILE A 96 -6.12 9.46 -7.18
CA ILE A 96 -6.53 8.81 -5.95
C ILE A 96 -7.88 8.14 -6.18
N VAL A 97 -7.91 6.84 -5.98
CA VAL A 97 -9.12 6.04 -6.16
C VAL A 97 -9.91 5.97 -4.87
N LYS A 98 -9.20 5.89 -3.74
CA LYS A 98 -9.84 5.78 -2.44
C LYS A 98 -8.90 6.30 -1.38
N ARG A 99 -9.46 6.90 -0.35
CA ARG A 99 -8.70 7.43 0.77
C ARG A 99 -9.51 7.20 2.04
N GLY A 100 -8.85 6.90 3.14
CA GLY A 100 -9.58 6.70 4.36
C GLY A 100 -8.71 6.31 5.54
N HIS A 101 -9.39 6.14 6.68
CA HIS A 101 -8.74 5.80 7.93
C HIS A 101 -8.66 4.30 8.15
N ASP A 102 -9.47 3.54 7.46
CA ASP A 102 -9.60 2.11 7.66
C ASP A 102 -9.13 1.40 6.41
N LEU A 103 -8.01 0.69 6.54
CA LEU A 103 -7.39 0.01 5.40
C LEU A 103 -8.31 -1.06 4.81
N ARG A 104 -8.97 -1.81 5.67
CA ARG A 104 -9.84 -2.88 5.21
C ARG A 104 -10.98 -2.32 4.38
N LEU A 105 -11.55 -1.21 4.83
CA LEU A 105 -12.61 -0.57 4.07
C LEU A 105 -12.10 0.00 2.76
N ALA A 106 -10.92 0.60 2.77
CA ALA A 106 -10.35 1.15 1.54
C ALA A 106 -10.15 0.07 0.50
N LEU A 107 -9.70 -1.10 0.91
CA LEU A 107 -9.44 -2.19 -0.02
C LEU A 107 -10.70 -2.83 -0.58
N ARG A 108 -11.87 -2.48 -0.04
CA ARG A 108 -13.12 -3.02 -0.55
C ARG A 108 -13.44 -2.56 -1.97
N ILE A 109 -12.76 -1.53 -2.45
CA ILE A 109 -12.96 -1.15 -3.85
C ILE A 109 -12.60 -2.30 -4.79
N PHE A 110 -11.70 -3.19 -4.36
CA PHE A 110 -11.29 -4.32 -5.19
C PHE A 110 -12.29 -5.46 -5.14
N ASP A 111 -13.19 -5.45 -4.17
CA ASP A 111 -14.23 -6.47 -4.09
C ASP A 111 -15.17 -6.40 -5.29
N ARG A 112 -15.46 -5.19 -5.74
CA ARG A 112 -16.30 -5.00 -6.92
C ARG A 112 -15.66 -5.65 -8.14
N LYS A 113 -14.35 -5.48 -8.27
CA LYS A 113 -13.62 -6.07 -9.38
C LYS A 113 -13.67 -7.58 -9.33
N LEU A 114 -13.49 -8.16 -8.15
CA LEU A 114 -13.55 -9.59 -7.97
C LEU A 114 -14.94 -10.13 -8.30
N LEU A 115 -15.95 -9.44 -7.84
CA LEU A 115 -17.32 -9.85 -8.09
C LEU A 115 -17.65 -9.82 -9.57
N LYS A 116 -17.19 -8.76 -10.25
CA LYS A 116 -17.42 -8.60 -11.66
C LYS A 116 -16.76 -9.71 -12.47
N LEU A 117 -15.55 -10.10 -12.08
CA LEU A 117 -14.85 -11.19 -12.75
C LEU A 117 -15.60 -12.49 -12.59
N THR A 118 -16.12 -12.74 -11.41
CA THR A 118 -16.88 -13.95 -11.14
C THR A 118 -18.15 -13.99 -11.97
N GLU A 119 -18.85 -12.87 -12.06
CA GLU A 119 -20.08 -12.79 -12.81
C GLU A 119 -19.89 -12.91 -14.31
N GLY A 120 -18.70 -12.51 -14.76
CA GLY A 120 -18.39 -12.55 -16.17
C GLY A 120 -18.18 -13.93 -16.71
N GLU A 121 -18.11 -14.90 -15.85
CA GLU A 121 -17.95 -16.26 -16.29
C GLU A 121 -19.28 -16.90 -16.58
#